data_9da6748cb329300012b533b39b0c22a3
#
_entry.id   9da6748cb329300012b533b39b0c22a3
#
_cell.length_a   1.000
_cell.length_b   1.000
_cell.length_c   1.000
_cell.angle_alpha   90.00
_cell.angle_beta   90.00
_cell.angle_gamma   90.00
#
_symmetry.space_group_name_H-M   'P 1'
#
loop_
_entity.id
_entity.type
_entity.pdbx_description
1 polymer ?
#
loop_
_entity_poly.entity_id
_entity_poly.type
_entity_poly.pdbx_seq_one_letter_code
_entity_poly.pdbx_strand_id
1 'polypeptide(L)'
;MQDYSVSGDFGQVKFYNTSLSSGRFKSTGKILCMGWHCVNPLYSISRPNGLDTNLLLLTRRGKGDIAISGKEFNALPGTAIILPRSTPHSYRAAQGCEWEFYWLHYNGGHTQAYTEDILTAAYS
;
A
#
# COMPACT_ATOMS: atom_id res chain seq x y z
N MET A 1 1.63 8.48 -18.33
CA MET A 1 2.08 7.64 -17.21
C MET A 1 3.59 7.49 -17.30
N GLN A 2 4.31 7.84 -16.24
CA GLN A 2 5.74 7.61 -16.14
C GLN A 2 6.00 6.37 -15.32
N ASP A 3 6.96 5.55 -15.76
CA ASP A 3 7.41 4.40 -14.99
C ASP A 3 8.80 4.66 -14.41
N TYR A 4 9.03 4.14 -13.24
CA TYR A 4 10.28 4.28 -12.50
C TYR A 4 10.73 2.91 -12.02
N SER A 5 12.04 2.71 -12.00
CA SER A 5 12.63 1.48 -11.49
C SER A 5 13.81 1.84 -10.60
N VAL A 6 13.84 1.29 -9.40
CA VAL A 6 14.90 1.51 -8.43
C VAL A 6 15.35 0.14 -7.91
N SER A 7 16.65 -0.07 -7.80
CA SER A 7 17.20 -1.28 -7.20
C SER A 7 18.32 -0.92 -6.23
N GLY A 8 18.52 -1.77 -5.23
CA GLY A 8 19.54 -1.60 -4.22
C GLY A 8 19.63 -2.84 -3.34
N ASP A 9 20.33 -2.73 -2.22
CA ASP A 9 20.52 -3.85 -1.30
C ASP A 9 19.20 -4.33 -0.68
N PHE A 10 18.19 -3.46 -0.63
CA PHE A 10 16.85 -3.79 -0.12
C PHE A 10 16.01 -4.62 -1.10
N GLY A 11 16.38 -4.66 -2.38
CA GLY A 11 15.62 -5.34 -3.41
C GLY A 11 15.31 -4.44 -4.61
N GLN A 12 14.15 -4.61 -5.21
CA GLN A 12 13.73 -3.91 -6.42
C GLN A 12 12.37 -3.26 -6.25
N VAL A 13 12.20 -2.11 -6.87
CA VAL A 13 10.95 -1.34 -6.87
C VAL A 13 10.67 -0.86 -8.27
N LYS A 14 9.44 -1.03 -8.72
CA LYS A 14 8.94 -0.43 -9.97
C LYS A 14 7.64 0.29 -9.64
N PHE A 15 7.46 1.48 -10.15
CA PHE A 15 6.22 2.20 -9.89
C PHE A 15 5.87 3.12 -11.06
N TYR A 16 4.58 3.46 -11.11
CA TYR A 16 4.00 4.31 -12.12
C TYR A 16 3.21 5.42 -11.45
N ASN A 17 3.45 6.66 -11.85
CA ASN A 17 2.65 7.79 -11.43
C ASN A 17 1.60 8.07 -12.48
N THR A 18 0.37 8.30 -12.06
CA THR A 18 -0.68 8.74 -12.97
C THR A 18 -0.81 10.25 -12.82
N SER A 19 -0.91 10.95 -13.92
CA SER A 19 -1.16 12.39 -13.91
C SER A 19 -2.63 12.72 -14.16
N LEU A 20 -3.51 11.73 -13.96
CA LEU A 20 -4.94 11.92 -14.16
C LEU A 20 -5.52 12.76 -13.03
N SER A 21 -5.52 14.07 -13.23
CA SER A 21 -6.07 15.03 -12.28
C SER A 21 -7.37 15.64 -12.78
N SER A 22 -8.09 14.94 -13.62
CA SER A 22 -9.32 15.44 -14.21
C SER A 22 -10.43 15.53 -13.18
N GLY A 23 -11.05 16.70 -13.04
CA GLY A 23 -12.26 16.87 -12.24
C GLY A 23 -13.41 15.96 -12.64
N ARG A 24 -13.34 15.40 -13.84
CA ARG A 24 -14.31 14.46 -14.39
C ARG A 24 -14.49 13.20 -13.54
N PHE A 25 -13.44 12.77 -12.83
CA PHE A 25 -13.47 11.52 -12.08
C PHE A 25 -13.52 11.73 -10.57
N LYS A 26 -13.78 12.94 -10.10
CA LYS A 26 -13.80 13.24 -8.66
C LYS A 26 -14.81 12.38 -7.90
N SER A 27 -15.96 12.10 -8.48
CA SER A 27 -17.01 11.33 -7.82
C SER A 27 -16.73 9.83 -7.76
N THR A 28 -15.86 9.34 -8.63
CA THR A 28 -15.52 7.91 -8.69
C THR A 28 -14.19 7.59 -8.00
N GLY A 29 -13.44 8.61 -7.60
CA GLY A 29 -12.11 8.45 -7.04
C GLY A 29 -11.03 8.45 -8.11
N LYS A 30 -9.77 8.38 -7.67
CA LYS A 30 -8.64 8.33 -8.60
C LYS A 30 -7.50 7.52 -8.02
N ILE A 31 -6.77 6.88 -8.91
CA ILE A 31 -5.50 6.23 -8.62
C ILE A 31 -4.40 7.26 -8.82
N LEU A 32 -3.58 7.47 -7.79
CA LEU A 32 -2.50 8.45 -7.81
C LEU A 32 -1.20 7.85 -8.33
N CYS A 33 -0.89 6.65 -7.87
CA CYS A 33 0.26 5.88 -8.33
C CYS A 33 0.08 4.42 -7.95
N MET A 34 0.82 3.56 -8.63
CA MET A 34 0.81 2.13 -8.36
C MET A 34 2.20 1.57 -8.62
N GLY A 35 2.51 0.45 -8.03
CA GLY A 35 3.80 -0.15 -8.25
C GLY A 35 3.93 -1.57 -7.73
N TRP A 36 5.16 -2.03 -7.76
CA TRP A 36 5.56 -3.37 -7.40
C TRP A 36 6.86 -3.30 -6.61
N HIS A 37 6.91 -4.06 -5.53
CA HIS A 37 8.11 -4.20 -4.70
C HIS A 37 8.47 -5.67 -4.60
N CYS A 38 9.76 -5.97 -4.68
CA CYS A 38 10.31 -7.26 -4.30
C CYS A 38 11.50 -6.96 -3.38
N VAL A 39 11.29 -7.09 -2.08
CA VAL A 39 12.21 -6.55 -1.08
C VAL A 39 12.58 -7.58 -0.02
N ASN A 40 13.70 -7.32 0.65
CA ASN A 40 14.19 -8.11 1.78
C ASN A 40 14.07 -7.29 3.07
N PRO A 41 14.46 -7.84 4.26
CA PRO A 41 14.29 -7.12 5.53
C PRO A 41 15.08 -5.83 5.68
N LEU A 42 15.95 -5.47 4.75
CA LEU A 42 16.60 -4.15 4.75
C LEU A 42 15.62 -3.04 4.35
N TYR A 43 14.52 -3.41 3.72
CA TYR A 43 13.48 -2.44 3.35
C TYR A 43 12.46 -2.31 4.47
N SER A 44 12.23 -1.10 4.92
CA SER A 44 11.18 -0.81 5.89
C SER A 44 10.66 0.61 5.70
N ILE A 45 9.38 0.77 5.94
CA ILE A 45 8.70 2.05 5.88
C ILE A 45 8.03 2.29 7.23
N SER A 46 8.14 3.50 7.74
CA SER A 46 7.41 3.92 8.94
C SER A 46 6.86 5.32 8.70
N ARG A 47 5.55 5.47 8.89
CA ARG A 47 4.86 6.75 8.72
C ARG A 47 4.02 7.03 9.95
N PRO A 48 4.57 7.75 10.93
CA PRO A 48 3.88 8.01 12.20
C PRO A 48 2.55 8.76 12.06
N ASN A 49 2.40 9.52 10.97
CA ASN A 49 1.17 10.28 10.69
C ASN A 49 0.41 9.71 9.49
N GLY A 50 0.85 8.56 8.97
CA GLY A 50 0.25 7.98 7.78
C GLY A 50 0.55 8.78 6.51
N LEU A 51 -0.28 8.57 5.51
CA LEU A 51 -0.24 9.29 4.24
C LEU A 51 -1.52 10.10 4.07
N ASP A 52 -1.54 11.02 3.13
CA ASP A 52 -2.78 11.71 2.74
C ASP A 52 -3.53 10.96 1.63
N THR A 53 -3.18 9.68 1.44
CA THR A 53 -3.82 8.77 0.51
C THR A 53 -4.14 7.46 1.21
N ASN A 54 -5.13 6.72 0.70
CA ASN A 54 -5.30 5.32 1.06
C ASN A 54 -4.28 4.49 0.29
N LEU A 55 -3.73 3.47 0.93
CA LEU A 55 -2.74 2.57 0.35
C LEU A 55 -3.25 1.14 0.41
N LEU A 56 -3.29 0.48 -0.73
CA LEU A 56 -3.61 -0.94 -0.83
C LEU A 56 -2.33 -1.71 -1.09
N LEU A 57 -2.06 -2.73 -0.29
CA LEU A 57 -0.96 -3.67 -0.50
C LEU A 57 -1.52 -5.05 -0.83
N LEU A 58 -1.11 -5.61 -1.95
CA LEU A 58 -1.51 -6.95 -2.38
C LEU A 58 -0.25 -7.82 -2.44
N THR A 59 -0.13 -8.78 -1.52
CA THR A 59 1.02 -9.66 -1.45
C THR A 59 0.90 -10.78 -2.48
N ARG A 60 1.95 -10.94 -3.26
CA ARG A 60 2.07 -12.01 -4.24
C ARG A 60 2.87 -13.19 -3.72
N ARG A 61 4.03 -12.92 -3.10
CA ARG A 61 4.93 -13.95 -2.56
C ARG A 61 5.59 -13.46 -1.29
N GLY A 62 6.04 -14.38 -0.48
CA GLY A 62 6.78 -14.07 0.73
C GLY A 62 5.88 -13.65 1.86
N LYS A 63 6.42 -12.81 2.74
CA LYS A 63 5.71 -12.40 3.94
C LYS A 63 6.15 -10.99 4.34
N GLY A 64 5.17 -10.15 4.64
CA GLY A 64 5.41 -8.83 5.21
C GLY A 64 4.85 -8.72 6.61
N ASP A 65 5.48 -7.90 7.43
CA ASP A 65 4.99 -7.50 8.74
C ASP A 65 4.45 -6.08 8.63
N ILE A 66 3.19 -5.88 9.01
CA ILE A 66 2.51 -4.61 8.89
C ILE A 66 1.94 -4.22 10.25
N ALA A 67 2.13 -2.96 10.63
CA ALA A 67 1.51 -2.38 11.80
C ALA A 67 0.61 -1.23 11.39
N ILE A 68 -0.62 -1.21 11.87
CA ILE A 68 -1.60 -0.15 11.60
C ILE A 68 -2.19 0.28 12.94
N SER A 69 -1.96 1.54 13.32
CA SER A 69 -2.41 2.09 14.61
C SER A 69 -2.04 1.18 15.78
N GLY A 70 -0.83 0.62 15.77
CA GLY A 70 -0.32 -0.25 16.83
C GLY A 70 -0.77 -1.69 16.75
N LYS A 71 -1.64 -2.06 15.80
CA LYS A 71 -2.04 -3.46 15.58
C LYS A 71 -1.16 -4.10 14.51
N GLU A 72 -0.75 -5.32 14.76
CA GLU A 72 0.15 -6.04 13.86
C GLU A 72 -0.60 -7.05 13.00
N PHE A 73 -0.20 -7.13 11.74
CA PHE A 73 -0.77 -8.02 10.74
C PHE A 73 0.36 -8.64 9.93
N ASN A 74 0.12 -9.84 9.42
CA ASN A 74 1.01 -10.47 8.45
C ASN A 74 0.41 -10.35 7.05
N ALA A 75 1.22 -9.85 6.13
CA ALA A 75 0.86 -9.85 4.72
C ALA A 75 1.30 -11.17 4.10
N LEU A 76 0.34 -12.01 3.76
CA LEU A 76 0.59 -13.34 3.18
C LEU A 76 0.15 -13.37 1.73
N PRO A 77 0.69 -14.34 0.93
CA PRO A 77 0.32 -14.43 -0.48
C PRO A 77 -1.20 -14.53 -0.67
N GLY A 78 -1.70 -13.77 -1.63
CA GLY A 78 -3.12 -13.73 -1.94
C GLY A 78 -3.96 -12.84 -1.02
N THR A 79 -3.32 -12.12 -0.08
CA THR A 79 -4.05 -11.22 0.82
C THR A 79 -3.85 -9.77 0.40
N ALA A 80 -4.89 -8.98 0.62
CA ALA A 80 -4.88 -7.54 0.41
C ALA A 80 -5.06 -6.84 1.76
N ILE A 81 -4.25 -5.82 2.00
CA ILE A 81 -4.33 -5.02 3.23
C ILE A 81 -4.45 -3.56 2.82
N ILE A 82 -5.41 -2.87 3.43
CA ILE A 82 -5.61 -1.44 3.23
C ILE A 82 -5.04 -0.69 4.42
N LEU A 83 -4.16 0.28 4.13
CA LEU A 83 -3.65 1.23 5.09
C LEU A 83 -4.38 2.54 4.85
N PRO A 84 -5.34 2.90 5.73
CA PRO A 84 -6.19 4.09 5.49
C PRO A 84 -5.37 5.37 5.55
N ARG A 85 -5.83 6.39 4.83
CA ARG A 85 -5.20 7.72 4.88
C ARG A 85 -5.17 8.25 6.30
N SER A 86 -4.17 9.05 6.60
CA SER A 86 -4.01 9.73 7.90
C SER A 86 -3.95 8.78 9.09
N THR A 87 -3.57 7.53 8.85
CA THR A 87 -3.49 6.49 9.89
C THR A 87 -2.04 6.06 10.04
N PRO A 88 -1.48 6.11 11.25
CA PRO A 88 -0.10 5.68 11.50
C PRO A 88 0.09 4.24 11.04
N HIS A 89 1.15 4.00 10.29
CA HIS A 89 1.45 2.65 9.83
C HIS A 89 2.93 2.43 9.56
N SER A 90 3.31 1.18 9.55
CA SER A 90 4.64 0.75 9.14
C SER A 90 4.56 -0.61 8.47
N TYR A 91 5.50 -0.91 7.59
CA TYR A 91 5.59 -2.23 6.99
C TYR A 91 7.01 -2.55 6.58
N ARG A 92 7.32 -3.85 6.56
CA ARG A 92 8.63 -4.37 6.20
C ARG A 92 8.50 -5.83 5.76
N ALA A 93 9.51 -6.33 5.02
CA ALA A 93 9.59 -7.76 4.80
C ALA A 93 9.82 -8.46 6.15
N ALA A 94 9.17 -9.59 6.36
CA ALA A 94 9.37 -10.36 7.60
C ALA A 94 10.79 -10.89 7.69
N GLN A 95 11.28 -11.07 8.91
CA GLN A 95 12.64 -11.52 9.15
C GLN A 95 12.89 -12.87 8.46
N GLY A 96 13.98 -12.93 7.70
CA GLY A 96 14.35 -14.13 6.94
C GLY A 96 13.54 -14.36 5.66
N CYS A 97 12.70 -13.41 5.27
CA CYS A 97 11.83 -13.54 4.11
C CYS A 97 12.11 -12.47 3.07
N GLU A 98 11.87 -12.81 1.82
CA GLU A 98 11.58 -11.80 0.81
C GLU A 98 10.09 -11.51 0.83
N TRP A 99 9.70 -10.36 0.31
CA TRP A 99 8.30 -9.97 0.23
C TRP A 99 8.06 -9.28 -1.10
N GLU A 100 7.21 -9.89 -1.91
CA GLU A 100 6.82 -9.36 -3.21
C GLU A 100 5.37 -8.93 -3.14
N PHE A 101 5.13 -7.66 -3.44
CA PHE A 101 3.77 -7.11 -3.34
C PHE A 101 3.55 -6.01 -4.37
N TYR A 102 2.28 -5.84 -4.73
CA TYR A 102 1.80 -4.70 -5.51
C TYR A 102 1.19 -3.68 -4.56
N TRP A 103 1.26 -2.43 -4.93
CA TRP A 103 0.69 -1.36 -4.11
C TRP A 103 0.00 -0.33 -4.99
N LEU A 104 -0.99 0.35 -4.39
CA LEU A 104 -1.84 1.30 -5.07
C LEU A 104 -2.18 2.42 -4.09
N HIS A 105 -1.90 3.67 -4.46
CA HIS A 105 -2.37 4.84 -3.72
C HIS A 105 -3.62 5.36 -4.40
N TYR A 106 -4.67 5.57 -3.63
CA TYR A 106 -5.93 6.06 -4.18
C TYR A 106 -6.63 7.02 -3.22
N ASN A 107 -7.44 7.92 -3.78
CA ASN A 107 -8.23 8.90 -3.04
C ASN A 107 -9.48 9.27 -3.83
N GLY A 108 -10.34 10.05 -3.17
CA GLY A 108 -11.41 10.80 -3.80
C GLY A 108 -12.70 10.03 -4.00
N GLY A 109 -13.76 10.78 -4.33
CA GLY A 109 -15.05 10.24 -4.63
C GLY A 109 -15.64 9.38 -3.52
N HIS A 110 -16.18 8.24 -3.89
CA HIS A 110 -16.77 7.27 -2.95
C HIS A 110 -15.76 6.30 -2.38
N THR A 111 -14.47 6.40 -2.73
CA THR A 111 -13.45 5.43 -2.29
C THR A 111 -13.29 5.41 -0.77
N GLN A 112 -13.47 6.55 -0.10
CA GLN A 112 -13.34 6.60 1.35
C GLN A 112 -14.45 5.81 2.03
N ALA A 113 -15.69 5.94 1.57
CA ALA A 113 -16.81 5.18 2.13
C ALA A 113 -16.64 3.69 1.92
N TYR A 114 -16.24 3.26 0.74
CA TYR A 114 -15.97 1.85 0.46
C TYR A 114 -14.82 1.31 1.31
N THR A 115 -13.76 2.11 1.49
CA THR A 115 -12.63 1.73 2.34
C THR A 115 -13.09 1.51 3.79
N GLU A 116 -13.88 2.42 4.32
CA GLU A 116 -14.42 2.31 5.68
C GLU A 116 -15.33 1.09 5.83
N ASP A 117 -16.16 0.81 4.85
CA ASP A 117 -17.03 -0.36 4.86
C ASP A 117 -16.22 -1.66 4.86
N ILE A 118 -15.19 -1.75 4.03
CA ILE A 118 -14.32 -2.93 3.97
C ILE A 118 -13.61 -3.12 5.32
N LEU A 119 -13.07 -2.07 5.90
CA LEU A 119 -12.37 -2.14 7.19
C LEU A 119 -13.33 -2.53 8.31
N THR A 120 -14.53 -1.99 8.32
CA THR A 120 -15.54 -2.35 9.31
C THR A 120 -15.88 -3.84 9.21
N ALA A 121 -16.07 -4.35 8.02
CA ALA A 121 -16.35 -5.78 7.81
C ALA A 121 -15.16 -6.66 8.21
N ALA A 122 -13.94 -6.22 7.94
CA ALA A 122 -12.73 -6.99 8.23
C ALA A 122 -12.46 -7.08 9.75
N TYR A 123 -12.84 -6.07 10.52
CA TYR A 123 -12.54 -5.98 11.95
C TYR A 123 -13.75 -6.20 12.86
N SER A 124 -14.90 -6.55 12.30
CA SER A 124 -16.11 -6.81 13.07
C SER A 124 -16.17 -8.23 13.70
#